data_f69998624a3217dbda54ee335f16d872
#
_entry.id   f69998624a3217dbda54ee335f16d872
#
_cell.length_a   1.000
_cell.length_b   1.000
_cell.length_c   1.000
_cell.angle_alpha   90.00
_cell.angle_beta   90.00
_cell.angle_gamma   90.00
#
_symmetry.space_group_name_H-M   'P 1'
#
loop_
_entity.id
_entity.type
_entity.pdbx_description
1 polymer ?
#
loop_
_entity_poly.entity_id
_entity_poly.type
_entity_poly.pdbx_seq_one_letter_code
_entity_poly.pdbx_strand_id
1 'polypeptide(L)'
;MTSLYDLGYTDVGLDDAWQSCGAYGPDKFTFHDADGVPVVNTTRFPDLRAMTTHGHNVNLTVGWYANNCICEDHCFSHKCYEGDVDSLLSYGFDSYKIDGCGKQLDLQAYADLIADKGKKILIENCHWGYTLPFYTPDGDLQCPYNYYRSSQDIRGTYSSAMNNLLTLDPIAKQNLSVPGCWAYPDMLQVGCKGGAGGSADTGLTFAEARTHFGGWCVTSSPLILSHDLTDENVADEVWDIISNREAIAINQAYAGESGSMFLSSHKKVNIKGFTDNGVLGSPVILHSWQQWAKKISDNSVGMTFYVNFVFTFFHVYITSF
;
A
#
# COMPACT_ATOMS: atom_id res chain seq x y z
N MET A 1 -12.25 -25.72 0.76
CA MET A 1 -11.02 -25.04 0.28
C MET A 1 -11.10 -23.60 0.82
N THR A 2 -10.10 -23.10 1.48
CA THR A 2 -10.08 -21.70 1.97
C THR A 2 -9.78 -20.79 0.79
N SER A 3 -10.57 -19.73 0.61
CA SER A 3 -10.32 -18.69 -0.41
C SER A 3 -9.57 -17.51 0.19
N LEU A 4 -9.04 -16.60 -0.65
CA LEU A 4 -8.50 -15.32 -0.21
C LEU A 4 -9.56 -14.48 0.52
N TYR A 5 -10.80 -14.52 0.06
CA TYR A 5 -11.94 -13.87 0.72
C TYR A 5 -12.14 -14.37 2.17
N ASP A 6 -12.06 -15.70 2.40
CA ASP A 6 -12.16 -16.28 3.75
C ASP A 6 -11.01 -15.88 4.68
N LEU A 7 -9.95 -15.34 4.13
CA LEU A 7 -8.76 -14.85 4.85
C LEU A 7 -8.81 -13.33 5.10
N GLY A 8 -9.81 -12.64 4.56
CA GLY A 8 -10.01 -11.21 4.75
C GLY A 8 -9.46 -10.34 3.60
N TYR A 9 -9.01 -10.92 2.49
CA TYR A 9 -8.69 -10.16 1.28
C TYR A 9 -9.99 -9.86 0.52
N THR A 10 -10.60 -8.74 0.87
CA THR A 10 -11.97 -8.39 0.45
C THR A 10 -12.04 -7.21 -0.50
N ASP A 11 -10.89 -6.58 -0.76
CA ASP A 11 -10.80 -5.38 -1.57
C ASP A 11 -10.05 -5.66 -2.86
N VAL A 12 -10.51 -5.08 -3.96
CA VAL A 12 -9.81 -5.05 -5.25
C VAL A 12 -9.76 -3.62 -5.75
N GLY A 13 -8.61 -3.16 -6.26
CA GLY A 13 -8.43 -1.78 -6.67
C GLY A 13 -7.85 -1.65 -8.07
N LEU A 14 -8.29 -0.62 -8.80
CA LEU A 14 -7.59 -0.14 -9.97
C LEU A 14 -6.40 0.72 -9.56
N ASP A 15 -5.35 0.67 -10.36
CA ASP A 15 -4.24 1.60 -10.33
C ASP A 15 -4.29 2.53 -11.55
N ASP A 16 -3.20 3.23 -11.87
CA ASP A 16 -3.10 4.16 -13.00
C ASP A 16 -3.41 3.49 -14.36
N ALA A 17 -3.59 4.31 -15.39
CA ALA A 17 -3.87 3.93 -16.77
C ALA A 17 -5.34 3.56 -17.11
N TRP A 18 -6.31 3.93 -16.26
CA TRP A 18 -7.72 3.92 -16.62
C TRP A 18 -8.12 5.20 -17.39
N GLN A 19 -7.35 6.26 -17.26
CA GLN A 19 -7.61 7.58 -17.82
C GLN A 19 -7.46 7.59 -19.33
N SER A 20 -8.23 8.46 -19.99
CA SER A 20 -8.07 8.79 -21.40
C SER A 20 -7.08 9.94 -21.54
N CYS A 21 -5.78 9.63 -21.50
CA CYS A 21 -4.73 10.62 -21.64
C CYS A 21 -4.84 11.40 -22.95
N GLY A 22 -4.69 12.72 -22.90
CA GLY A 22 -4.76 13.61 -24.06
C GLY A 22 -6.17 13.84 -24.59
N ALA A 23 -7.19 13.47 -23.82
CA ALA A 23 -8.59 13.74 -24.19
C ALA A 23 -8.90 15.24 -24.26
N TYR A 24 -8.28 16.02 -23.36
CA TYR A 24 -8.50 17.44 -23.23
C TYR A 24 -7.21 18.21 -23.00
N GLY A 25 -7.24 19.51 -23.29
CA GLY A 25 -6.15 20.44 -23.09
C GLY A 25 -5.20 20.59 -24.30
N PRO A 26 -4.43 21.67 -24.37
CA PRO A 26 -3.58 22.01 -25.50
C PRO A 26 -2.43 21.02 -25.71
N ASP A 27 -1.93 20.43 -24.62
CA ASP A 27 -0.75 19.58 -24.64
C ASP A 27 -1.08 18.08 -24.73
N LYS A 28 -2.35 17.73 -24.75
CA LYS A 28 -2.85 16.34 -24.78
C LYS A 28 -2.38 15.46 -23.60
N PHE A 29 -2.06 16.07 -22.48
CA PHE A 29 -1.63 15.39 -21.24
C PHE A 29 -2.62 15.55 -20.09
N THR A 30 -3.87 15.89 -20.38
CA THR A 30 -4.92 16.00 -19.37
C THR A 30 -6.01 14.97 -19.60
N PHE A 31 -6.59 14.48 -18.52
CA PHE A 31 -7.73 13.57 -18.57
C PHE A 31 -9.00 14.17 -17.97
N HIS A 32 -8.97 15.38 -17.41
CA HIS A 32 -10.18 16.09 -17.02
C HIS A 32 -10.73 16.93 -18.19
N ASP A 33 -12.03 16.95 -18.34
CA ASP A 33 -12.70 17.81 -19.29
C ASP A 33 -12.82 19.26 -18.79
N ALA A 34 -13.48 20.12 -19.59
CA ALA A 34 -13.66 21.52 -19.26
C ALA A 34 -14.50 21.75 -17.99
N ASP A 35 -15.29 20.79 -17.57
CA ASP A 35 -16.11 20.83 -16.35
C ASP A 35 -15.42 20.18 -15.14
N GLY A 36 -14.23 19.66 -15.32
CA GLY A 36 -13.44 19.00 -14.29
C GLY A 36 -13.79 17.52 -14.10
N VAL A 37 -14.55 16.93 -15.02
CA VAL A 37 -14.94 15.53 -14.95
C VAL A 37 -13.83 14.65 -15.54
N PRO A 38 -13.36 13.60 -14.84
CA PRO A 38 -12.33 12.71 -15.36
C PRO A 38 -12.87 11.85 -16.51
N VAL A 39 -12.09 11.73 -17.57
CA VAL A 39 -12.44 11.00 -18.78
C VAL A 39 -11.82 9.61 -18.77
N VAL A 40 -12.67 8.61 -18.80
CA VAL A 40 -12.28 7.19 -18.79
C VAL A 40 -11.89 6.72 -20.17
N ASN A 41 -10.84 5.91 -20.27
CA ASN A 41 -10.49 5.19 -21.49
C ASN A 41 -11.46 4.01 -21.68
N THR A 42 -12.54 4.25 -22.39
CA THR A 42 -13.62 3.26 -22.60
C THR A 42 -13.21 2.08 -23.50
N THR A 43 -12.07 2.15 -24.17
CA THR A 43 -11.52 0.99 -24.89
C THR A 43 -10.97 -0.05 -23.92
N ARG A 44 -10.36 0.40 -22.80
CA ARG A 44 -9.81 -0.48 -21.76
C ARG A 44 -10.83 -0.79 -20.68
N PHE A 45 -11.64 0.19 -20.31
CA PHE A 45 -12.66 0.14 -19.26
C PHE A 45 -14.01 0.58 -19.83
N PRO A 46 -14.71 -0.31 -20.56
CA PRO A 46 -15.95 0.04 -21.27
C PRO A 46 -17.06 0.55 -20.35
N ASP A 47 -17.14 0.02 -19.14
CA ASP A 47 -18.15 0.38 -18.16
C ASP A 47 -17.63 0.14 -16.72
N LEU A 48 -17.15 1.21 -16.07
CA LEU A 48 -16.64 1.14 -14.69
C LEU A 48 -17.75 0.79 -13.70
N ARG A 49 -19.00 1.22 -13.96
CA ARG A 49 -20.12 0.91 -13.07
C ARG A 49 -20.52 -0.57 -13.13
N ALA A 50 -20.49 -1.16 -14.30
CA ALA A 50 -20.70 -2.60 -14.44
C ALA A 50 -19.59 -3.37 -13.72
N MET A 51 -18.35 -2.89 -13.77
CA MET A 51 -17.20 -3.50 -13.09
C MET A 51 -17.37 -3.46 -11.56
N THR A 52 -17.68 -2.30 -10.97
CA THR A 52 -17.91 -2.18 -9.52
C THR A 52 -19.11 -3.01 -9.08
N THR A 53 -20.20 -3.00 -9.85
CA THR A 53 -21.37 -3.84 -9.59
C THR A 53 -21.01 -5.32 -9.59
N HIS A 54 -20.14 -5.77 -10.49
CA HIS A 54 -19.65 -7.15 -10.50
C HIS A 54 -18.87 -7.49 -9.22
N GLY A 55 -17.94 -6.61 -8.81
CA GLY A 55 -17.22 -6.78 -7.54
C GLY A 55 -18.17 -6.90 -6.35
N HIS A 56 -19.15 -6.00 -6.24
CA HIS A 56 -20.15 -6.04 -5.16
C HIS A 56 -21.00 -7.32 -5.18
N ASN A 57 -21.34 -7.84 -6.36
CA ASN A 57 -22.11 -9.09 -6.48
C ASN A 57 -21.35 -10.33 -5.99
N VAL A 58 -20.03 -10.25 -5.88
CA VAL A 58 -19.17 -11.28 -5.29
C VAL A 58 -18.65 -10.89 -3.90
N ASN A 59 -19.27 -9.90 -3.27
CA ASN A 59 -18.98 -9.35 -1.94
C ASN A 59 -17.59 -8.72 -1.79
N LEU A 60 -17.01 -8.21 -2.87
CA LEU A 60 -15.78 -7.43 -2.81
C LEU A 60 -16.10 -5.93 -2.77
N THR A 61 -15.27 -5.16 -2.08
CA THR A 61 -15.18 -3.72 -2.27
C THR A 61 -14.25 -3.39 -3.44
N VAL A 62 -14.50 -2.28 -4.12
CA VAL A 62 -13.76 -1.91 -5.33
C VAL A 62 -13.18 -0.52 -5.18
N GLY A 63 -11.85 -0.41 -5.35
CA GLY A 63 -11.10 0.84 -5.25
C GLY A 63 -10.83 1.49 -6.59
N TRP A 64 -10.75 2.81 -6.58
CA TRP A 64 -10.33 3.62 -7.71
C TRP A 64 -9.00 4.32 -7.44
N TYR A 65 -8.43 4.94 -8.46
CA TYR A 65 -7.15 5.65 -8.41
C TYR A 65 -7.35 7.10 -8.85
N ALA A 66 -6.78 8.03 -8.11
CA ALA A 66 -6.77 9.46 -8.40
C ALA A 66 -5.38 9.96 -8.77
N ASN A 67 -5.35 11.10 -9.42
CA ASN A 67 -4.16 11.66 -10.05
C ASN A 67 -3.61 10.71 -11.12
N ASN A 68 -2.47 10.95 -11.66
CA ASN A 68 -1.76 9.99 -12.47
C ASN A 68 -0.31 10.42 -12.73
N CYS A 69 0.53 9.41 -12.89
CA CYS A 69 1.91 9.57 -13.29
C CYS A 69 2.08 9.50 -14.82
N ILE A 70 1.08 8.98 -15.54
CA ILE A 70 1.16 8.70 -16.97
C ILE A 70 0.64 9.87 -17.80
N CYS A 71 -0.51 10.44 -17.46
CA CYS A 71 -1.17 11.46 -18.26
C CYS A 71 -0.68 12.90 -18.03
N GLU A 72 0.04 13.17 -16.93
CA GLU A 72 0.48 14.52 -16.54
C GLU A 72 -0.67 15.53 -16.54
N ASP A 73 -1.72 15.29 -15.78
CA ASP A 73 -2.91 16.12 -15.75
C ASP A 73 -2.60 17.58 -15.38
N HIS A 74 -3.20 18.51 -16.12
CA HIS A 74 -3.01 19.96 -15.94
C HIS A 74 -4.18 20.65 -15.25
N CYS A 75 -5.12 19.93 -14.69
CA CYS A 75 -6.21 20.53 -13.96
C CYS A 75 -5.76 21.06 -12.60
N PHE A 76 -5.79 22.38 -12.44
CA PHE A 76 -5.44 23.10 -11.21
C PHE A 76 -6.66 23.62 -10.45
N SER A 77 -7.84 23.35 -10.93
CA SER A 77 -9.08 23.91 -10.40
C SER A 77 -9.68 23.00 -9.33
N HIS A 78 -10.29 23.58 -8.30
CA HIS A 78 -11.04 22.84 -7.28
C HIS A 78 -12.17 21.98 -7.89
N LYS A 79 -12.75 22.41 -9.02
CA LYS A 79 -13.77 21.61 -9.72
C LYS A 79 -13.29 20.22 -10.17
N CYS A 80 -11.97 20.01 -10.33
CA CYS A 80 -11.44 18.69 -10.66
C CYS A 80 -11.49 17.73 -9.47
N TYR A 81 -11.29 18.22 -8.26
CA TYR A 81 -11.58 17.44 -7.06
C TYR A 81 -13.06 17.08 -6.95
N GLU A 82 -13.95 18.03 -7.26
CA GLU A 82 -15.41 17.81 -7.27
C GLU A 82 -15.78 16.77 -8.33
N GLY A 83 -15.25 16.91 -9.55
CA GLY A 83 -15.50 15.98 -10.65
C GLY A 83 -14.99 14.58 -10.37
N ASP A 84 -13.80 14.46 -9.75
CA ASP A 84 -13.25 13.19 -9.30
C ASP A 84 -14.16 12.51 -8.28
N VAL A 85 -14.56 13.24 -7.22
CA VAL A 85 -15.44 12.68 -6.17
C VAL A 85 -16.81 12.32 -6.72
N ASP A 86 -17.41 13.17 -7.57
CA ASP A 86 -18.71 12.86 -8.18
C ASP A 86 -18.62 11.62 -9.09
N SER A 87 -17.54 11.48 -9.84
CA SER A 87 -17.29 10.31 -10.68
C SER A 87 -17.05 9.04 -9.88
N LEU A 88 -16.20 9.09 -8.84
CA LEU A 88 -15.97 8.02 -7.87
C LEU A 88 -17.30 7.45 -7.36
N LEU A 89 -18.17 8.33 -6.87
CA LEU A 89 -19.47 7.95 -6.31
C LEU A 89 -20.45 7.48 -7.38
N SER A 90 -20.45 8.10 -8.56
CA SER A 90 -21.32 7.72 -9.68
C SER A 90 -21.00 6.33 -10.21
N TYR A 91 -19.73 5.96 -10.25
CA TYR A 91 -19.28 4.62 -10.65
C TYR A 91 -19.45 3.59 -9.53
N GLY A 92 -19.67 4.02 -8.28
CA GLY A 92 -19.92 3.13 -7.15
C GLY A 92 -18.66 2.51 -6.54
N PHE A 93 -17.55 3.21 -6.57
CA PHE A 93 -16.33 2.80 -5.89
C PHE A 93 -16.42 3.00 -4.36
N ASP A 94 -15.69 2.17 -3.60
CA ASP A 94 -15.70 2.12 -2.13
C ASP A 94 -14.41 2.70 -1.53
N SER A 95 -13.34 2.77 -2.31
CA SER A 95 -12.05 3.31 -1.88
C SER A 95 -11.39 4.12 -2.98
N TYR A 96 -10.46 5.00 -2.58
CA TYR A 96 -9.81 5.96 -3.46
C TYR A 96 -8.33 6.09 -3.12
N LYS A 97 -7.45 5.59 -3.99
CA LYS A 97 -6.01 5.80 -3.92
C LYS A 97 -5.67 7.15 -4.55
N ILE A 98 -5.04 8.05 -3.79
CA ILE A 98 -4.62 9.38 -4.24
C ILE A 98 -3.11 9.40 -4.35
N ASP A 99 -2.61 9.41 -5.59
CA ASP A 99 -1.18 9.38 -5.84
C ASP A 99 -0.52 10.77 -5.69
N GLY A 100 0.77 10.77 -5.39
CA GLY A 100 1.61 11.95 -5.34
C GLY A 100 1.95 12.56 -6.72
N CYS A 101 1.62 11.86 -7.80
CA CYS A 101 1.68 12.37 -9.17
C CYS A 101 0.45 13.24 -9.49
N GLY A 102 0.62 14.18 -10.41
CA GLY A 102 -0.48 15.04 -10.83
C GLY A 102 -0.59 16.33 -10.02
N LYS A 103 -1.76 16.95 -10.03
CA LYS A 103 -1.99 18.28 -9.45
C LYS A 103 -2.99 18.29 -8.30
N GLN A 104 -3.83 17.26 -8.17
CA GLN A 104 -4.82 17.12 -7.10
C GLN A 104 -4.16 16.47 -5.87
N LEU A 105 -3.31 17.22 -5.16
CA LEU A 105 -2.52 16.72 -4.04
C LEU A 105 -3.12 17.00 -2.65
N ASP A 106 -4.24 17.72 -2.59
CA ASP A 106 -4.88 18.07 -1.33
C ASP A 106 -5.79 16.95 -0.83
N LEU A 107 -5.24 16.12 0.05
CA LEU A 107 -5.94 14.98 0.65
C LEU A 107 -7.11 15.42 1.54
N GLN A 108 -6.99 16.59 2.20
CA GLN A 108 -8.07 17.13 3.02
C GLN A 108 -9.24 17.57 2.16
N ALA A 109 -8.98 18.19 1.00
CA ALA A 109 -10.05 18.57 0.07
C ALA A 109 -10.85 17.36 -0.41
N TYR A 110 -10.19 16.23 -0.73
CA TYR A 110 -10.90 14.99 -1.07
C TYR A 110 -11.72 14.46 0.10
N ALA A 111 -11.15 14.42 1.30
CA ALA A 111 -11.86 13.94 2.50
C ALA A 111 -13.10 14.79 2.81
N ASP A 112 -12.98 16.11 2.74
CA ASP A 112 -14.08 17.05 2.98
C ASP A 112 -15.20 16.89 1.94
N LEU A 113 -14.86 16.84 0.65
CA LEU A 113 -15.83 16.63 -0.44
C LEU A 113 -16.57 15.29 -0.31
N ILE A 114 -15.88 14.21 0.04
CA ILE A 114 -16.50 12.90 0.28
C ILE A 114 -17.45 12.95 1.48
N ALA A 115 -17.02 13.61 2.57
CA ALA A 115 -17.83 13.79 3.77
C ALA A 115 -19.08 14.63 3.50
N ASP A 116 -18.97 15.73 2.75
CA ASP A 116 -20.08 16.61 2.37
C ASP A 116 -21.14 15.88 1.53
N LYS A 117 -20.75 14.86 0.75
CA LYS A 117 -21.66 13.96 0.04
C LYS A 117 -22.32 12.92 0.95
N GLY A 118 -21.98 12.88 2.25
CA GLY A 118 -22.51 11.93 3.23
C GLY A 118 -22.10 10.46 2.95
N LYS A 119 -20.96 10.26 2.30
CA LYS A 119 -20.45 8.95 1.94
C LYS A 119 -19.24 8.55 2.80
N LYS A 120 -19.03 7.24 2.89
CA LYS A 120 -17.84 6.65 3.52
C LYS A 120 -17.02 6.00 2.43
N ILE A 121 -15.90 6.59 2.10
CA ILE A 121 -14.93 6.10 1.13
C ILE A 121 -13.61 5.94 1.88
N LEU A 122 -12.98 4.79 1.73
CA LEU A 122 -11.66 4.55 2.27
C LEU A 122 -10.62 5.27 1.41
N ILE A 123 -9.82 6.15 2.00
CA ILE A 123 -8.81 6.94 1.29
C ILE A 123 -7.43 6.36 1.56
N GLU A 124 -6.70 6.07 0.49
CA GLU A 124 -5.26 5.78 0.51
C GLU A 124 -4.48 7.03 0.12
N ASN A 125 -3.55 7.44 0.98
CA ASN A 125 -2.56 8.47 0.68
C ASN A 125 -1.29 7.80 0.09
N CYS A 126 -1.11 7.90 -1.23
CA CYS A 126 0.05 7.37 -1.94
C CYS A 126 1.08 8.48 -2.27
N HIS A 127 1.42 9.33 -1.30
CA HIS A 127 2.42 10.40 -1.45
C HIS A 127 3.82 9.98 -1.00
N TRP A 128 4.18 8.70 -1.13
CA TRP A 128 5.53 8.13 -0.95
C TRP A 128 6.25 8.50 0.36
N GLY A 129 5.49 8.80 1.44
CA GLY A 129 6.03 9.22 2.73
C GLY A 129 6.28 10.73 2.86
N TYR A 130 5.92 11.55 1.88
CA TYR A 130 6.06 13.00 1.96
C TYR A 130 4.95 13.70 2.74
N THR A 131 3.77 13.08 2.83
CA THR A 131 2.60 13.62 3.55
C THR A 131 2.21 12.66 4.66
N LEU A 132 2.92 12.74 5.78
CA LEU A 132 2.65 11.91 6.95
C LEU A 132 1.58 12.55 7.85
N PRO A 133 0.83 11.75 8.62
CA PRO A 133 -0.02 12.28 9.68
C PRO A 133 0.81 12.94 10.78
N PHE A 134 0.20 13.81 11.54
CA PHE A 134 0.86 14.50 12.65
C PHE A 134 -0.12 14.79 13.77
N TYR A 135 0.39 14.96 14.98
CA TYR A 135 -0.40 15.44 16.12
C TYR A 135 -0.41 16.96 16.17
N THR A 136 -1.60 17.54 16.36
CA THR A 136 -1.74 18.97 16.67
C THR A 136 -1.19 19.30 18.05
N PRO A 137 -0.99 20.58 18.39
CA PRO A 137 -0.62 20.98 19.75
C PRO A 137 -1.61 20.52 20.82
N ASP A 138 -2.88 20.32 20.46
CA ASP A 138 -3.94 19.86 21.35
C ASP A 138 -3.97 18.32 21.46
N GLY A 139 -3.13 17.60 20.73
CA GLY A 139 -2.99 16.17 20.77
C GLY A 139 -3.90 15.39 19.82
N ASP A 140 -4.60 16.07 18.90
CA ASP A 140 -5.43 15.43 17.89
C ASP A 140 -4.62 14.97 16.70
N LEU A 141 -4.81 13.70 16.29
CA LEU A 141 -4.16 13.17 15.09
C LEU A 141 -4.83 13.70 13.82
N GLN A 142 -4.06 14.40 13.00
CA GLN A 142 -4.47 14.85 11.68
C GLN A 142 -4.12 13.78 10.65
N CYS A 143 -5.14 13.10 10.14
CA CYS A 143 -5.03 12.01 9.17
C CYS A 143 -6.33 11.97 8.32
N PRO A 144 -6.42 12.77 7.25
CA PRO A 144 -7.62 12.82 6.40
C PRO A 144 -7.72 11.62 5.44
N TYR A 145 -7.08 10.51 5.78
CA TYR A 145 -7.03 9.26 5.02
C TYR A 145 -7.02 8.08 5.98
N ASN A 146 -7.29 6.87 5.46
CA ASN A 146 -7.42 5.67 6.29
C ASN A 146 -6.11 4.89 6.36
N TYR A 147 -5.29 4.96 5.32
CA TYR A 147 -3.94 4.42 5.31
C TYR A 147 -3.05 5.22 4.36
N TYR A 148 -1.73 5.10 4.54
CA TYR A 148 -0.79 5.94 3.83
C TYR A 148 0.56 5.26 3.59
N ARG A 149 1.14 5.57 2.44
CA ARG A 149 2.50 5.17 2.06
C ARG A 149 3.53 5.84 2.96
N SER A 150 4.42 5.02 3.48
CA SER A 150 5.57 5.49 4.27
C SER A 150 6.86 5.58 3.47
N SER A 151 6.88 5.06 2.24
CA SER A 151 8.07 4.84 1.43
C SER A 151 7.81 5.06 -0.06
N GLN A 152 8.90 5.14 -0.83
CA GLN A 152 8.88 5.06 -2.29
C GLN A 152 8.36 3.70 -2.77
N ASP A 153 8.10 3.59 -4.08
CA ASP A 153 7.60 2.37 -4.68
C ASP A 153 8.51 1.18 -4.43
N ILE A 154 7.90 0.10 -4.00
CA ILE A 154 8.59 -1.16 -3.74
C ILE A 154 8.95 -1.86 -5.05
N ARG A 155 10.05 -2.61 -5.04
CA ARG A 155 10.51 -3.45 -6.14
C ARG A 155 10.56 -4.91 -5.71
N GLY A 156 10.51 -5.81 -6.69
CA GLY A 156 10.60 -7.26 -6.47
C GLY A 156 11.98 -7.72 -6.03
N THR A 157 12.62 -7.00 -5.10
CA THR A 157 13.92 -7.33 -4.52
C THR A 157 13.89 -7.23 -3.01
N TYR A 158 14.65 -8.09 -2.35
CA TYR A 158 14.71 -8.12 -0.89
C TYR A 158 15.25 -6.81 -0.29
N SER A 159 16.21 -6.18 -0.94
CA SER A 159 16.74 -4.88 -0.52
C SER A 159 15.67 -3.80 -0.51
N SER A 160 14.81 -3.77 -1.53
CA SER A 160 13.68 -2.83 -1.61
C SER A 160 12.68 -3.09 -0.49
N ALA A 161 12.24 -4.34 -0.32
CA ALA A 161 11.30 -4.70 0.74
C ALA A 161 11.81 -4.31 2.14
N MET A 162 13.08 -4.57 2.44
CA MET A 162 13.68 -4.23 3.73
C MET A 162 13.92 -2.73 3.92
N ASN A 163 14.29 -2.01 2.85
CA ASN A 163 14.43 -0.57 2.91
C ASN A 163 13.07 0.11 3.19
N ASN A 164 12.03 -0.36 2.53
CA ASN A 164 10.68 0.14 2.75
C ASN A 164 10.18 -0.18 4.16
N LEU A 165 10.39 -1.41 4.66
CA LEU A 165 10.02 -1.79 6.02
C LEU A 165 10.64 -0.85 7.08
N LEU A 166 11.90 -0.43 6.89
CA LEU A 166 12.59 0.46 7.83
C LEU A 166 11.93 1.83 7.99
N THR A 167 11.16 2.28 7.01
CA THR A 167 10.43 3.56 7.10
C THR A 167 9.35 3.54 8.17
N LEU A 168 8.88 2.37 8.57
CA LEU A 168 7.84 2.22 9.59
C LEU A 168 8.36 2.36 11.02
N ASP A 169 9.64 2.13 11.27
CA ASP A 169 10.19 2.18 12.63
C ASP A 169 10.00 3.56 13.31
N PRO A 170 10.38 4.69 12.68
CA PRO A 170 10.13 6.01 13.27
C PRO A 170 8.64 6.37 13.36
N ILE A 171 7.81 5.87 12.45
CA ILE A 171 6.36 6.09 12.42
C ILE A 171 5.69 5.40 13.63
N ALA A 172 6.02 4.13 13.85
CA ALA A 172 5.49 3.37 14.99
C ALA A 172 5.92 3.99 16.33
N LYS A 173 7.18 4.41 16.46
CA LYS A 173 7.71 5.07 17.66
C LYS A 173 7.07 6.43 17.95
N GLN A 174 6.48 7.08 16.97
CA GLN A 174 5.72 8.31 17.10
C GLN A 174 4.21 8.06 17.24
N ASN A 175 3.79 6.79 17.26
CA ASN A 175 2.39 6.38 17.30
C ASN A 175 1.53 7.00 16.17
N LEU A 176 2.07 7.08 14.96
CA LEU A 176 1.39 7.63 13.80
C LEU A 176 0.67 6.56 12.96
N SER A 177 0.87 5.27 13.26
CA SER A 177 0.14 4.17 12.63
C SER A 177 -0.83 3.55 13.63
N VAL A 178 -2.09 3.93 13.53
CA VAL A 178 -3.17 3.60 14.47
C VAL A 178 -4.45 3.21 13.73
N PRO A 179 -5.44 2.61 14.41
CA PRO A 179 -6.73 2.30 13.79
C PRO A 179 -7.35 3.49 13.06
N GLY A 180 -7.67 3.30 11.77
CA GLY A 180 -8.21 4.33 10.90
C GLY A 180 -7.17 5.23 10.23
N CYS A 181 -5.89 5.09 10.58
CA CYS A 181 -4.76 5.82 9.99
C CYS A 181 -3.53 4.90 9.95
N TRP A 182 -3.52 3.91 9.06
CA TRP A 182 -2.48 2.88 9.02
C TRP A 182 -1.32 3.24 8.08
N ALA A 183 -0.09 3.13 8.57
CA ALA A 183 1.09 3.21 7.70
C ALA A 183 1.34 1.89 6.99
N TYR A 184 1.76 1.96 5.73
CA TYR A 184 2.27 0.79 5.03
C TYR A 184 3.41 1.16 4.08
N PRO A 185 4.41 0.27 3.96
CA PRO A 185 5.59 0.55 3.16
C PRO A 185 5.44 0.02 1.73
N ASP A 186 4.25 0.18 1.17
CA ASP A 186 3.80 -0.30 -0.13
C ASP A 186 3.24 -1.75 -0.14
N MET A 187 2.74 -2.17 -1.28
CA MET A 187 2.13 -3.48 -1.49
C MET A 187 3.12 -4.64 -1.30
N LEU A 188 2.58 -5.83 -1.16
CA LEU A 188 3.37 -7.06 -1.03
C LEU A 188 3.96 -7.49 -2.38
N GLN A 189 5.27 -7.77 -2.41
CA GLN A 189 5.97 -8.33 -3.57
C GLN A 189 6.06 -9.87 -3.52
N VAL A 190 5.24 -10.49 -2.68
CA VAL A 190 5.14 -11.96 -2.57
C VAL A 190 4.55 -12.51 -3.86
N GLY A 191 5.29 -13.35 -4.56
CA GLY A 191 4.89 -13.91 -5.84
C GLY A 191 5.13 -13.02 -7.07
N CYS A 192 5.54 -11.76 -6.88
CA CYS A 192 5.82 -10.88 -8.01
C CYS A 192 7.13 -11.23 -8.71
N LYS A 193 7.09 -11.31 -10.02
CA LYS A 193 8.25 -11.53 -10.91
C LYS A 193 8.16 -10.54 -12.06
N GLY A 194 9.27 -9.84 -12.36
CA GLY A 194 9.33 -8.92 -13.48
C GLY A 194 8.43 -7.67 -13.33
N GLY A 195 8.32 -7.11 -12.15
CA GLY A 195 7.51 -5.91 -11.86
C GLY A 195 7.98 -4.64 -12.57
N ALA A 196 7.69 -3.46 -12.00
CA ALA A 196 8.04 -2.15 -12.57
C ALA A 196 9.54 -1.96 -12.87
N GLY A 197 10.42 -2.73 -12.22
CA GLY A 197 11.86 -2.82 -12.53
C GLY A 197 12.20 -3.68 -13.76
N GLY A 198 11.20 -4.28 -14.42
CA GLY A 198 11.42 -5.15 -15.57
C GLY A 198 12.27 -6.37 -15.25
N SER A 199 13.23 -6.71 -16.10
CA SER A 199 14.13 -7.86 -15.92
C SER A 199 15.08 -7.74 -14.71
N ALA A 200 15.18 -6.58 -14.07
CA ALA A 200 15.95 -6.37 -12.85
C ALA A 200 15.19 -6.86 -11.60
N ASP A 201 13.87 -6.98 -11.66
CA ASP A 201 13.03 -7.52 -10.59
C ASP A 201 12.97 -9.04 -10.72
N THR A 202 13.92 -9.72 -10.09
CA THR A 202 14.02 -11.18 -10.15
C THR A 202 13.00 -11.93 -9.29
N GLY A 203 12.21 -11.18 -8.52
CA GLY A 203 11.33 -11.71 -7.50
C GLY A 203 12.06 -12.07 -6.21
N LEU A 204 11.29 -12.36 -5.17
CA LEU A 204 11.79 -12.80 -3.88
C LEU A 204 11.90 -14.32 -3.84
N THR A 205 12.94 -14.83 -3.20
CA THR A 205 12.97 -16.24 -2.81
C THR A 205 11.85 -16.52 -1.78
N PHE A 206 11.46 -17.77 -1.60
CA PHE A 206 10.44 -18.15 -0.62
C PHE A 206 10.75 -17.63 0.80
N ALA A 207 12.02 -17.70 1.21
CA ALA A 207 12.45 -17.22 2.52
C ALA A 207 12.37 -15.68 2.64
N GLU A 208 12.73 -14.96 1.59
CA GLU A 208 12.61 -13.49 1.51
C GLU A 208 11.14 -13.08 1.48
N ALA A 209 10.29 -13.76 0.72
CA ALA A 209 8.86 -13.51 0.65
C ALA A 209 8.18 -13.73 2.02
N ARG A 210 8.54 -14.78 2.76
CA ARG A 210 8.07 -14.99 4.14
C ARG A 210 8.51 -13.88 5.07
N THR A 211 9.76 -13.42 4.97
CA THR A 211 10.28 -12.32 5.79
C THR A 211 9.56 -11.03 5.47
N HIS A 212 9.36 -10.74 4.20
CA HIS A 212 8.61 -9.58 3.72
C HIS A 212 7.17 -9.58 4.26
N PHE A 213 6.43 -10.67 4.07
CA PHE A 213 5.06 -10.82 4.59
C PHE A 213 5.00 -10.67 6.12
N GLY A 214 5.92 -11.31 6.84
CA GLY A 214 6.02 -11.20 8.29
C GLY A 214 6.30 -9.76 8.77
N GLY A 215 7.11 -9.01 8.03
CA GLY A 215 7.36 -7.59 8.29
C GLY A 215 6.09 -6.75 8.22
N TRP A 216 5.29 -6.93 7.18
CA TRP A 216 3.99 -6.25 7.05
C TRP A 216 3.01 -6.68 8.12
N CYS A 217 3.02 -7.96 8.50
CA CYS A 217 2.15 -8.45 9.57
C CYS A 217 2.50 -7.84 10.93
N VAL A 218 3.78 -7.80 11.29
CA VAL A 218 4.18 -7.26 12.61
C VAL A 218 3.96 -5.75 12.71
N THR A 219 4.03 -5.03 11.59
CA THR A 219 3.84 -3.57 11.58
C THR A 219 2.39 -3.13 11.41
N SER A 220 1.42 -4.05 11.38
CA SER A 220 0.01 -3.77 11.12
C SER A 220 -0.25 -3.09 9.77
N SER A 221 0.64 -3.30 8.82
CA SER A 221 0.48 -2.71 7.49
C SER A 221 -0.64 -3.38 6.70
N PRO A 222 -1.43 -2.66 5.93
CA PRO A 222 -2.34 -3.25 4.96
C PRO A 222 -1.65 -4.32 4.11
N LEU A 223 -2.29 -5.49 3.97
CA LEU A 223 -1.78 -6.63 3.20
C LEU A 223 -2.36 -6.57 1.79
N ILE A 224 -1.71 -5.83 0.90
CA ILE A 224 -2.14 -5.66 -0.49
C ILE A 224 -1.32 -6.59 -1.38
N LEU A 225 -1.97 -7.60 -1.96
CA LEU A 225 -1.34 -8.53 -2.90
C LEU A 225 -1.14 -7.84 -4.25
N SER A 226 -0.02 -8.09 -4.92
CA SER A 226 0.32 -7.46 -6.20
C SER A 226 0.81 -8.44 -7.28
N HIS A 227 0.81 -9.75 -6.99
CA HIS A 227 1.09 -10.76 -8.01
C HIS A 227 -0.16 -11.05 -8.86
N ASP A 228 0.03 -11.63 -10.02
CA ASP A 228 -1.06 -12.07 -10.88
C ASP A 228 -1.84 -13.22 -10.23
N LEU A 229 -3.03 -12.91 -9.71
CA LEU A 229 -3.91 -13.88 -9.06
C LEU A 229 -4.51 -14.91 -10.05
N THR A 230 -4.38 -14.68 -11.36
CA THR A 230 -4.84 -15.62 -12.39
C THR A 230 -3.79 -16.66 -12.76
N ASP A 231 -2.54 -16.47 -12.33
CA ASP A 231 -1.48 -17.47 -12.47
C ASP A 231 -1.52 -18.44 -11.28
N GLU A 232 -2.18 -19.59 -11.48
CA GLU A 232 -2.35 -20.62 -10.47
C GLU A 232 -1.00 -21.15 -9.95
N ASN A 233 0.05 -21.21 -10.79
CA ASN A 233 1.37 -21.69 -10.36
C ASN A 233 2.02 -20.73 -9.36
N VAL A 234 1.88 -19.41 -9.60
CA VAL A 234 2.37 -18.39 -8.66
C VAL A 234 1.56 -18.42 -7.38
N ALA A 235 0.23 -18.52 -7.50
CA ALA A 235 -0.65 -18.62 -6.33
C ALA A 235 -0.28 -19.82 -5.46
N ASP A 236 -0.07 -20.99 -6.04
CA ASP A 236 0.34 -22.22 -5.32
C ASP A 236 1.72 -22.08 -4.67
N GLU A 237 2.70 -21.45 -5.36
CA GLU A 237 4.05 -21.21 -4.84
C GLU A 237 4.06 -20.38 -3.55
N VAL A 238 3.16 -19.41 -3.44
CA VAL A 238 3.13 -18.46 -2.31
C VAL A 238 1.99 -18.70 -1.32
N TRP A 239 1.12 -19.68 -1.58
CA TRP A 239 -0.08 -19.92 -0.79
C TRP A 239 0.19 -20.07 0.70
N ASP A 240 1.19 -20.83 1.10
CA ASP A 240 1.57 -21.05 2.50
C ASP A 240 2.00 -19.75 3.22
N ILE A 241 2.35 -18.72 2.46
CA ILE A 241 2.71 -17.41 3.00
C ILE A 241 1.45 -16.56 3.16
N ILE A 242 0.73 -16.30 2.05
CA ILE A 242 -0.39 -15.35 2.03
C ILE A 242 -1.65 -15.87 2.74
N SER A 243 -1.76 -17.19 2.94
CA SER A 243 -2.86 -17.83 3.65
C SER A 243 -2.57 -18.13 5.12
N ASN A 244 -1.41 -17.74 5.63
CA ASN A 244 -1.02 -18.01 7.01
C ASN A 244 -1.90 -17.23 8.01
N ARG A 245 -2.89 -17.92 8.59
CA ARG A 245 -3.88 -17.34 9.50
C ARG A 245 -3.27 -16.76 10.77
N GLU A 246 -2.19 -17.34 11.28
CA GLU A 246 -1.51 -16.83 12.48
C GLU A 246 -0.83 -15.49 12.18
N ALA A 247 -0.13 -15.40 11.04
CA ALA A 247 0.50 -14.16 10.62
C ALA A 247 -0.54 -13.07 10.32
N ILE A 248 -1.66 -13.42 9.65
CA ILE A 248 -2.78 -12.51 9.40
C ILE A 248 -3.41 -12.06 10.72
N ALA A 249 -3.63 -12.97 11.69
CA ALA A 249 -4.17 -12.62 13.00
C ALA A 249 -3.26 -11.63 13.76
N ILE A 250 -1.95 -11.76 13.63
CA ILE A 250 -1.00 -10.80 14.18
C ILE A 250 -1.11 -9.45 13.46
N ASN A 251 -1.23 -9.44 12.14
CA ASN A 251 -1.46 -8.21 11.39
C ASN A 251 -2.69 -7.45 11.92
N GLN A 252 -3.79 -8.15 12.10
CA GLN A 252 -5.09 -7.60 12.51
C GLN A 252 -5.17 -7.24 14.01
N ALA A 253 -4.32 -7.80 14.84
CA ALA A 253 -4.30 -7.47 16.27
C ALA A 253 -3.72 -6.07 16.49
N TYR A 254 -4.36 -5.29 17.38
CA TYR A 254 -3.87 -3.99 17.81
C TYR A 254 -4.09 -3.83 19.33
N ALA A 255 -3.02 -3.54 20.05
CA ALA A 255 -3.04 -3.33 21.50
C ALA A 255 -2.32 -2.04 21.90
N GLY A 256 -2.68 -0.94 21.20
CA GLY A 256 -2.19 0.40 21.49
C GLY A 256 -0.97 0.85 20.68
N GLU A 257 -0.34 -0.05 19.93
CA GLU A 257 0.81 0.28 19.08
C GLU A 257 0.86 -0.62 17.83
N SER A 258 1.38 -0.12 16.73
CA SER A 258 1.88 -0.91 15.61
C SER A 258 3.29 -1.41 15.95
N GLY A 259 3.75 -2.48 15.25
CA GLY A 259 5.07 -3.04 15.54
C GLY A 259 6.22 -2.14 15.07
N SER A 260 7.33 -2.22 15.78
CA SER A 260 8.56 -1.48 15.51
C SER A 260 9.80 -2.34 15.67
N MET A 261 10.95 -1.84 15.18
CA MET A 261 12.24 -2.48 15.40
C MET A 261 12.72 -2.20 16.83
N PHE A 262 12.81 -3.25 17.65
CA PHE A 262 13.25 -3.11 19.04
C PHE A 262 14.73 -3.45 19.26
N LEU A 263 15.33 -4.24 18.35
CA LEU A 263 16.75 -4.59 18.42
C LEU A 263 17.33 -4.81 17.00
N SER A 264 18.59 -4.44 16.82
CA SER A 264 19.29 -4.65 15.57
C SER A 264 20.80 -4.81 15.77
N SER A 265 21.46 -5.40 14.80
CA SER A 265 22.92 -5.54 14.77
C SER A 265 23.62 -4.19 14.62
N HIS A 266 24.73 -4.00 15.34
CA HIS A 266 25.64 -2.86 15.04
C HIS A 266 26.37 -3.04 13.71
N LYS A 267 26.54 -4.29 13.22
CA LYS A 267 27.12 -4.55 11.91
C LYS A 267 26.13 -4.21 10.82
N LYS A 268 26.57 -3.40 9.86
CA LYS A 268 25.81 -3.07 8.66
C LYS A 268 26.36 -3.83 7.46
N VAL A 269 25.48 -4.12 6.52
CA VAL A 269 25.78 -4.78 5.24
C VAL A 269 25.27 -3.91 4.09
N ASN A 270 26.03 -3.88 3.01
CA ASN A 270 25.62 -3.25 1.78
C ASN A 270 24.87 -4.27 0.93
N ILE A 271 23.65 -3.96 0.56
CA ILE A 271 22.85 -4.76 -0.37
C ILE A 271 22.67 -3.94 -1.64
N LYS A 272 22.71 -4.59 -2.79
CA LYS A 272 22.41 -3.90 -4.06
C LYS A 272 21.05 -3.28 -4.00
N GLY A 273 20.99 -1.96 -4.19
CA GLY A 273 19.76 -1.20 -4.29
C GLY A 273 19.36 -0.99 -5.74
N PHE A 274 18.09 -0.71 -5.98
CA PHE A 274 17.56 -0.30 -7.26
C PHE A 274 16.93 1.10 -7.11
N THR A 275 17.06 1.93 -8.14
CA THR A 275 16.32 3.19 -8.22
C THR A 275 14.90 2.91 -8.76
N ASP A 276 14.01 3.90 -8.62
CA ASP A 276 12.63 3.83 -9.09
C ASP A 276 12.51 3.51 -10.60
N ASN A 277 13.56 3.76 -11.37
CA ASN A 277 13.61 3.47 -12.80
C ASN A 277 14.23 2.09 -13.15
N GLY A 278 14.35 1.19 -12.19
CA GLY A 278 14.96 -0.14 -12.42
C GLY A 278 16.46 -0.11 -12.68
N VAL A 279 17.10 1.04 -12.59
CA VAL A 279 18.57 1.18 -12.70
C VAL A 279 19.18 0.82 -11.36
N LEU A 280 20.34 0.16 -11.38
CA LEU A 280 21.09 -0.16 -10.17
C LEU A 280 21.42 1.14 -9.42
N GLY A 281 20.74 1.37 -8.30
CA GLY A 281 20.91 2.55 -7.46
C GLY A 281 22.05 2.39 -6.46
N SER A 282 22.17 3.39 -5.60
CA SER A 282 23.12 3.34 -4.48
C SER A 282 22.83 2.13 -3.60
N PRO A 283 23.86 1.44 -3.09
CA PRO A 283 23.66 0.32 -2.18
C PRO A 283 22.83 0.75 -0.97
N VAL A 284 21.85 -0.06 -0.62
CA VAL A 284 21.08 0.10 0.62
C VAL A 284 21.92 -0.45 1.76
N ILE A 285 22.12 0.36 2.80
CA ILE A 285 22.88 -0.03 3.98
C ILE A 285 21.90 -0.46 5.06
N LEU A 286 21.89 -1.75 5.35
CA LEU A 286 20.98 -2.35 6.32
C LEU A 286 21.75 -2.95 7.50
N HIS A 287 21.11 -3.05 8.67
CA HIS A 287 21.63 -3.86 9.77
C HIS A 287 21.71 -5.33 9.34
N SER A 288 22.78 -6.04 9.68
CA SER A 288 22.97 -7.45 9.27
C SER A 288 21.88 -8.38 9.81
N TRP A 289 21.18 -7.98 10.86
CA TRP A 289 19.94 -8.57 11.33
C TRP A 289 19.13 -7.51 12.10
N GLN A 290 17.80 -7.74 12.16
CA GLN A 290 16.83 -6.89 12.84
C GLN A 290 15.82 -7.77 13.56
N GLN A 291 15.31 -7.30 14.69
CA GLN A 291 14.20 -7.90 15.41
C GLN A 291 13.09 -6.87 15.52
N TRP A 292 11.91 -7.27 15.11
CA TRP A 292 10.71 -6.47 15.17
C TRP A 292 9.72 -7.09 16.13
N ALA A 293 9.02 -6.29 16.87
CA ALA A 293 8.02 -6.74 17.85
C ALA A 293 6.78 -5.88 17.81
N LYS A 294 5.67 -6.49 18.18
CA LYS A 294 4.36 -5.88 18.30
C LYS A 294 3.65 -6.44 19.53
N LYS A 295 3.00 -5.57 20.26
CA LYS A 295 2.02 -5.96 21.29
C LYS A 295 0.73 -6.40 20.58
N ILE A 296 0.23 -7.59 20.91
CA ILE A 296 -0.97 -8.15 20.27
C ILE A 296 -2.17 -8.29 21.24
N SER A 297 -1.94 -8.11 22.53
CA SER A 297 -3.00 -8.04 23.54
C SER A 297 -2.51 -7.32 24.80
N ASP A 298 -3.44 -6.95 25.70
CA ASP A 298 -3.09 -6.34 26.99
C ASP A 298 -2.38 -7.31 27.94
N ASN A 299 -2.46 -8.61 27.70
CA ASN A 299 -1.83 -9.67 28.48
C ASN A 299 -0.37 -9.96 28.07
N SER A 300 0.32 -9.01 27.46
CA SER A 300 1.77 -9.04 27.23
C SER A 300 2.29 -10.15 26.31
N VAL A 301 1.55 -10.48 25.25
CA VAL A 301 2.08 -11.34 24.19
C VAL A 301 2.73 -10.47 23.14
N GLY A 302 4.05 -10.44 23.14
CA GLY A 302 4.83 -9.79 22.07
C GLY A 302 5.15 -10.78 20.96
N MET A 303 5.09 -10.33 19.71
CA MET A 303 5.64 -11.09 18.60
C MET A 303 7.01 -10.53 18.20
N THR A 304 7.96 -11.44 18.04
CA THR A 304 9.29 -11.10 17.53
C THR A 304 9.55 -11.90 16.25
N PHE A 305 10.02 -11.25 15.21
CA PHE A 305 10.58 -11.96 14.08
C PHE A 305 11.99 -11.45 13.74
N TYR A 306 12.79 -12.35 13.20
CA TYR A 306 14.17 -12.06 12.84
C TYR A 306 14.30 -11.85 11.34
N VAL A 307 14.95 -10.76 10.96
CA VAL A 307 15.45 -10.54 9.61
C VAL A 307 16.96 -10.72 9.64
N ASN A 308 17.49 -11.76 9.00
CA ASN A 308 18.92 -11.99 8.90
C ASN A 308 19.32 -11.95 7.41
N PHE A 309 20.24 -11.06 7.06
CA PHE A 309 20.70 -10.88 5.68
C PHE A 309 21.75 -11.91 5.23
N VAL A 310 22.24 -12.75 6.14
CA VAL A 310 23.24 -13.80 5.83
C VAL A 310 22.59 -15.17 5.73
N PHE A 311 21.55 -15.40 6.53
CA PHE A 311 20.72 -16.62 6.50
C PHE A 311 19.28 -16.24 6.75
N THR A 312 18.42 -16.42 5.78
CA THR A 312 16.99 -16.12 5.87
C THR A 312 16.26 -17.12 6.77
N PHE A 313 16.32 -16.92 8.06
CA PHE A 313 15.49 -17.65 9.02
C PHE A 313 14.38 -16.75 9.51
N PHE A 314 13.15 -17.17 9.26
CA PHE A 314 11.96 -16.58 9.86
C PHE A 314 11.55 -17.45 11.04
N HIS A 315 11.58 -16.89 12.24
CA HIS A 315 11.00 -17.51 13.43
C HIS A 315 9.99 -16.57 14.05
N VAL A 316 8.75 -17.03 14.15
CA VAL A 316 7.72 -16.39 14.96
C VAL A 316 7.85 -16.94 16.36
N TYR A 317 8.14 -16.08 17.32
CA TYR A 317 8.05 -16.43 18.73
C TYR A 317 6.89 -15.64 19.34
N ILE A 318 5.94 -16.37 19.91
CA ILE A 318 4.93 -15.79 20.81
C ILE A 318 5.47 -16.00 22.21
N THR A 319 5.90 -14.92 22.87
CA THR A 319 6.32 -14.97 24.27
C THR A 319 5.27 -14.31 25.13
N SER A 320 4.85 -15.00 26.20
CA SER A 320 4.13 -14.39 27.33
C SER A 320 5.17 -13.90 28.33
N PHE A 321 5.09 -12.65 28.72
CA PHE A 321 5.85 -12.09 29.84
C PHE A 321 5.03 -12.13 31.12
#